data_f75e09ab519a671a2e3fd588beec938f
#
_entry.id   f75e09ab519a671a2e3fd588beec938f
#
_cell.length_a   1.000
_cell.length_b   1.000
_cell.length_c   1.000
_cell.angle_alpha   90.00
_cell.angle_beta   90.00
_cell.angle_gamma   90.00
#
_symmetry.space_group_name_H-M   'P 1'
#
loop_
_entity.id
_entity.type
_entity.pdbx_description
1 polymer ?
#
loop_
_entity_poly.entity_id
_entity_poly.type
_entity_poly.pdbx_seq_one_letter_code
_entity_poly.pdbx_strand_id
1 'polypeptide(L)'
;MGRLYQLISGQVFDRIKSVTSSHVVAEVGAVYHFKITNDKCYVVDLKNGEGSVSTGEPLEKPEVTITMNSENLLKMFNRELQPANAFMTGKLTVKGDLSKALTLEKIMKAAREAGK
;
A
#
# COMPACT_ATOMS: atom_id res chain seq x y z
N MET A 1 -8.16 -19.98 -16.18
CA MET A 1 -8.18 -20.54 -14.85
C MET A 1 -7.23 -19.83 -13.92
N GLY A 2 -6.04 -19.48 -14.36
CA GLY A 2 -5.05 -18.83 -13.50
C GLY A 2 -5.58 -17.60 -12.82
N ARG A 3 -6.47 -16.89 -13.48
CA ARG A 3 -6.98 -15.65 -12.93
C ARG A 3 -7.75 -15.83 -11.62
N LEU A 4 -8.18 -17.04 -11.34
CA LEU A 4 -8.90 -17.31 -10.10
C LEU A 4 -7.99 -17.15 -8.89
N TYR A 5 -6.71 -17.22 -9.11
CA TYR A 5 -5.74 -17.10 -8.02
C TYR A 5 -5.14 -15.70 -7.92
N GLN A 6 -5.51 -14.84 -8.86
CA GLN A 6 -4.97 -13.49 -8.87
C GLN A 6 -5.81 -12.61 -7.97
N LEU A 7 -5.13 -11.91 -7.08
CA LEU A 7 -5.77 -10.88 -6.30
C LEU A 7 -5.90 -9.64 -7.17
N ILE A 8 -7.00 -8.92 -7.03
CA ILE A 8 -7.11 -7.60 -7.62
C ILE A 8 -6.60 -6.59 -6.60
N SER A 9 -6.27 -5.40 -7.07
CA SER A 9 -5.72 -4.35 -6.20
C SER A 9 -6.62 -4.09 -4.99
N GLY A 10 -7.94 -4.07 -5.19
CA GLY A 10 -8.87 -3.85 -4.10
C GLY A 10 -8.73 -4.85 -2.98
N GLN A 11 -8.44 -6.11 -3.33
CA GLN A 11 -8.25 -7.15 -2.32
C GLN A 11 -6.99 -6.92 -1.49
N VAL A 12 -5.93 -6.42 -2.12
CA VAL A 12 -4.72 -6.08 -1.40
C VAL A 12 -5.03 -4.99 -0.36
N PHE A 13 -5.76 -3.96 -0.79
CA PHE A 13 -6.09 -2.86 0.11
C PHE A 13 -7.08 -3.28 1.19
N ASP A 14 -7.96 -4.24 0.89
CA ASP A 14 -8.83 -4.81 1.93
C ASP A 14 -8.01 -5.52 3.01
N ARG A 15 -6.96 -6.24 2.60
CA ARG A 15 -6.06 -6.87 3.56
C ARG A 15 -5.32 -5.84 4.40
N ILE A 16 -4.87 -4.77 3.77
CA ILE A 16 -4.22 -3.68 4.49
C ILE A 16 -5.19 -3.10 5.51
N LYS A 17 -6.44 -2.87 5.10
CA LYS A 17 -7.44 -2.35 6.01
C LYS A 17 -7.64 -3.25 7.22
N SER A 18 -7.59 -4.56 7.02
CA SER A 18 -7.82 -5.51 8.10
C SER A 18 -6.75 -5.46 9.19
N VAL A 19 -5.58 -4.90 8.90
CA VAL A 19 -4.50 -4.80 9.87
C VAL A 19 -4.28 -3.38 10.38
N THR A 20 -5.12 -2.42 9.98
CA THR A 20 -5.01 -1.07 10.53
C THR A 20 -5.65 -1.03 11.92
N SER A 21 -5.09 -0.21 12.78
CA SER A 21 -5.57 -0.03 14.14
C SER A 21 -4.94 1.23 14.70
N SER A 22 -5.45 1.68 15.86
CA SER A 22 -4.88 2.83 16.52
C SER A 22 -3.40 2.59 16.87
N HIS A 23 -3.05 1.35 17.16
CA HIS A 23 -1.65 0.98 17.46
C HIS A 23 -0.76 1.20 16.22
N VAL A 24 -1.21 0.73 15.07
CA VAL A 24 -0.48 0.92 13.81
C VAL A 24 -0.38 2.39 13.46
N VAL A 25 -1.46 3.14 13.65
CA VAL A 25 -1.46 4.57 13.40
C VAL A 25 -0.42 5.27 14.27
N ALA A 26 -0.34 4.90 15.55
CA ALA A 26 0.64 5.49 16.45
C ALA A 26 2.07 5.22 15.99
N GLU A 27 2.31 4.05 15.42
CA GLU A 27 3.65 3.69 14.94
C GLU A 27 4.02 4.37 13.63
N VAL A 28 3.07 4.51 12.72
CA VAL A 28 3.36 4.97 11.36
C VAL A 28 3.22 6.48 11.22
N GLY A 29 2.06 7.03 11.59
CA GLY A 29 1.84 8.47 11.54
C GLY A 29 1.92 9.08 10.16
N ALA A 30 1.42 8.40 9.14
CA ALA A 30 1.51 8.91 7.76
C ALA A 30 0.28 8.54 6.96
N VAL A 31 -0.03 9.38 5.97
CA VAL A 31 -1.05 9.11 4.97
C VAL A 31 -0.36 8.74 3.68
N TYR A 32 -0.74 7.61 3.11
CA TYR A 32 -0.19 7.10 1.85
C TYR A 32 -1.22 7.25 0.75
N HIS A 33 -0.79 7.82 -0.37
CA HIS A 33 -1.63 7.91 -1.56
C HIS A 33 -1.06 6.96 -2.61
N PHE A 34 -1.81 5.93 -2.94
CA PHE A 34 -1.41 4.94 -3.94
C PHE A 34 -2.09 5.26 -5.26
N LYS A 35 -1.30 5.58 -6.27
CA LYS A 35 -1.81 5.79 -7.62
C LYS A 35 -1.53 4.54 -8.42
N ILE A 36 -2.54 3.70 -8.56
CA ILE A 36 -2.41 2.45 -9.31
C ILE A 36 -2.80 2.76 -10.74
N THR A 37 -1.81 2.86 -11.62
CA THR A 37 -1.97 3.48 -12.93
C THR A 37 -3.01 2.84 -13.85
N ASN A 38 -3.28 1.57 -13.67
CA ASN A 38 -4.29 0.87 -14.47
C ASN A 38 -5.48 0.42 -13.62
N ASP A 39 -5.72 1.14 -12.54
CA ASP A 39 -6.83 0.86 -11.64
C ASP A 39 -7.20 2.17 -10.95
N LYS A 40 -7.65 2.11 -9.73
CA LYS A 40 -8.06 3.25 -8.94
C LYS A 40 -6.91 3.81 -8.13
N CYS A 41 -7.10 4.99 -7.58
CA CYS A 41 -6.24 5.51 -6.53
C CYS A 41 -6.79 5.07 -5.20
N TYR A 42 -5.90 4.82 -4.25
CA TYR A 42 -6.25 4.39 -2.91
C TYR A 42 -5.55 5.27 -1.90
N VAL A 43 -6.22 5.53 -0.79
CA VAL A 43 -5.65 6.29 0.32
C VAL A 43 -5.58 5.37 1.53
N VAL A 44 -4.38 5.19 2.05
CA VAL A 44 -4.17 4.43 3.29
C VAL A 44 -3.79 5.45 4.35
N ASP A 45 -4.75 5.78 5.20
CA ASP A 45 -4.54 6.76 6.26
C ASP A 45 -4.11 6.05 7.53
N LEU A 46 -2.83 6.16 7.85
CA LEU A 46 -2.27 5.60 9.07
C LEU A 46 -1.77 6.73 9.97
N LYS A 47 -2.53 7.82 10.00
CA LYS A 47 -2.17 9.00 10.76
C LYS A 47 -3.31 9.44 11.69
N ASN A 48 -4.54 9.20 11.29
CA ASN A 48 -5.70 9.70 12.01
C ASN A 48 -6.56 8.56 12.56
N GLY A 49 -6.98 8.69 13.81
CA GLY A 49 -7.90 7.74 14.42
C GLY A 49 -7.36 6.34 14.48
N GLU A 50 -8.15 5.39 14.01
CA GLU A 50 -7.75 3.98 13.95
C GLU A 50 -7.22 3.58 12.58
N GLY A 51 -7.05 4.56 11.71
CA GLY A 51 -6.64 4.31 10.36
C GLY A 51 -7.80 3.99 9.44
N SER A 52 -7.58 4.15 8.16
CA SER A 52 -8.64 3.85 7.18
C SER A 52 -8.00 3.57 5.83
N VAL A 53 -8.78 2.90 5.00
CA VAL A 53 -8.40 2.67 3.60
C VAL A 53 -9.61 3.07 2.76
N SER A 54 -9.39 3.92 1.78
CA SER A 54 -10.47 4.41 0.92
C SER A 54 -9.95 4.55 -0.50
N THR A 55 -10.87 4.79 -1.43
CA THR A 55 -10.51 5.04 -2.83
C THR A 55 -10.59 6.53 -3.10
N GLY A 56 -9.87 6.99 -4.14
CA GLY A 56 -9.92 8.38 -4.55
C GLY A 56 -8.72 9.17 -4.07
N GLU A 57 -8.95 10.46 -3.87
CA GLU A 57 -7.89 11.38 -3.50
C GLU A 57 -7.88 11.61 -1.98
N PRO A 58 -6.71 11.83 -1.40
CA PRO A 58 -6.66 12.12 0.04
C PRO A 58 -7.25 13.48 0.35
N LEU A 59 -7.83 13.61 1.55
CA LEU A 59 -8.41 14.87 2.01
C LEU A 59 -7.36 15.88 2.41
N GLU A 60 -6.18 15.40 2.74
CA GLU A 60 -5.07 16.26 3.12
C GLU A 60 -3.83 15.81 2.37
N LYS A 61 -2.79 16.64 2.37
CA LYS A 61 -1.56 16.29 1.66
C LYS A 61 -0.95 15.03 2.26
N PRO A 62 -0.73 13.98 1.44
CA PRO A 62 -0.15 12.75 1.97
C PRO A 62 1.35 12.92 2.22
N GLU A 63 1.87 12.20 3.20
CA GLU A 63 3.30 12.15 3.44
C GLU A 63 4.01 11.41 2.32
N VAL A 64 3.33 10.43 1.73
CA VAL A 64 3.93 9.60 0.67
C VAL A 64 2.92 9.38 -0.44
N THR A 65 3.38 9.55 -1.68
CA THR A 65 2.61 9.17 -2.87
C THR A 65 3.39 8.10 -3.61
N ILE A 66 2.75 6.97 -3.84
CA ILE A 66 3.38 5.83 -4.51
C ILE A 66 2.60 5.54 -5.78
N THR A 67 3.32 5.53 -6.90
CA THR A 67 2.71 5.26 -8.22
C THR A 67 3.28 3.98 -8.77
N MET A 68 2.39 3.06 -9.15
CA MET A 68 2.78 1.79 -9.75
C MET A 68 1.57 1.20 -10.47
N ASN A 69 1.80 0.15 -11.27
CA ASN A 69 0.66 -0.54 -11.86
C ASN A 69 0.20 -1.69 -10.94
N SER A 70 -0.97 -2.24 -11.22
CA SER A 70 -1.56 -3.27 -10.37
C SER A 70 -0.75 -4.55 -10.39
N GLU A 71 -0.14 -4.88 -11.50
CA GLU A 71 0.68 -6.09 -11.59
C GLU A 71 1.85 -6.03 -10.62
N ASN A 72 2.54 -4.89 -10.58
CA ASN A 72 3.68 -4.73 -9.66
C ASN A 72 3.21 -4.69 -8.21
N LEU A 73 2.06 -4.11 -7.96
CA LEU A 73 1.49 -4.11 -6.61
C LEU A 73 1.26 -5.54 -6.13
N LEU A 74 0.66 -6.37 -6.98
CA LEU A 74 0.39 -7.76 -6.62
C LEU A 74 1.67 -8.56 -6.44
N LYS A 75 2.67 -8.31 -7.29
CA LYS A 75 3.96 -8.98 -7.13
C LYS A 75 4.63 -8.61 -5.82
N MET A 76 4.54 -7.34 -5.43
CA MET A 76 5.07 -6.91 -4.15
C MET A 76 4.34 -7.56 -3.00
N PHE A 77 3.02 -7.64 -3.10
CA PHE A 77 2.22 -8.28 -2.06
C PHE A 77 2.57 -9.76 -1.92
N ASN A 78 2.84 -10.42 -3.03
CA ASN A 78 3.15 -11.85 -3.06
C ASN A 78 4.64 -12.15 -2.89
N ARG A 79 5.44 -11.14 -2.57
CA ARG A 79 6.89 -11.29 -2.34
C ARG A 79 7.69 -11.62 -3.60
N GLU A 80 7.09 -11.45 -4.77
CA GLU A 80 7.78 -11.68 -6.04
C GLU A 80 8.59 -10.47 -6.46
N LEU A 81 8.37 -9.33 -5.82
CA LEU A 81 9.05 -8.09 -6.12
C LEU A 81 9.26 -7.33 -4.82
N GLN A 82 10.51 -7.09 -4.47
CA GLN A 82 10.80 -6.33 -3.25
C GLN A 82 10.66 -4.84 -3.51
N PRO A 83 10.09 -4.09 -2.56
CA PRO A 83 9.89 -2.64 -2.74
C PRO A 83 11.17 -1.89 -3.13
N ALA A 84 12.30 -2.22 -2.51
CA ALA A 84 13.56 -1.55 -2.83
C ALA A 84 13.95 -1.80 -4.29
N ASN A 85 13.82 -3.05 -4.76
CA ASN A 85 14.15 -3.39 -6.14
C ASN A 85 13.17 -2.72 -7.10
N ALA A 86 11.90 -2.67 -6.75
CA ALA A 86 10.90 -2.01 -7.58
C ALA A 86 11.23 -0.52 -7.75
N PHE A 87 11.63 0.12 -6.66
CA PHE A 87 12.00 1.52 -6.71
C PHE A 87 13.24 1.74 -7.58
N MET A 88 14.26 0.92 -7.39
CA MET A 88 15.53 1.06 -8.11
C MET A 88 15.39 0.76 -9.60
N THR A 89 14.47 -0.11 -9.97
CA THR A 89 14.26 -0.47 -11.38
C THR A 89 13.15 0.31 -12.05
N GLY A 90 12.62 1.32 -11.36
CA GLY A 90 11.59 2.18 -11.94
C GLY A 90 10.20 1.57 -12.01
N LYS A 91 9.97 0.46 -11.33
CA LYS A 91 8.67 -0.19 -11.33
C LYS A 91 7.69 0.46 -10.38
N LEU A 92 8.19 1.28 -9.47
CA LEU A 92 7.35 2.17 -8.69
C LEU A 92 8.06 3.49 -8.51
N THR A 93 7.26 4.54 -8.34
CA THR A 93 7.75 5.88 -8.10
C THR A 93 7.26 6.32 -6.72
N VAL A 94 8.16 6.89 -5.94
CA VAL A 94 7.83 7.37 -4.60
C VAL A 94 8.07 8.87 -4.55
N LYS A 95 7.09 9.61 -4.05
CA LYS A 95 7.22 11.04 -3.78
C LYS A 95 6.92 11.27 -2.31
N GLY A 96 7.71 12.10 -1.67
CA GLY A 96 7.50 12.46 -0.27
C GLY A 96 8.50 11.81 0.65
N ASP A 97 8.04 11.41 1.81
CA ASP A 97 8.91 10.91 2.88
C ASP A 97 9.33 9.47 2.62
N LEU A 98 10.59 9.28 2.24
CA LEU A 98 11.11 7.95 1.91
C LEU A 98 11.15 7.03 3.13
N SER A 99 11.35 7.58 4.31
CA SER A 99 11.37 6.73 5.50
C SER A 99 9.99 6.15 5.77
N LYS A 100 8.94 6.92 5.50
CA LYS A 100 7.58 6.41 5.63
C LYS A 100 7.27 5.40 4.53
N ALA A 101 7.82 5.61 3.34
CA ALA A 101 7.65 4.64 2.26
C ALA A 101 8.27 3.28 2.63
N LEU A 102 9.41 3.27 3.30
CA LEU A 102 10.04 2.03 3.73
C LEU A 102 9.21 1.29 4.79
N THR A 103 8.47 2.03 5.59
CA THR A 103 7.58 1.43 6.59
C THR A 103 6.50 0.60 5.94
N LEU A 104 6.18 0.88 4.68
CA LEU A 104 5.15 0.16 3.95
C LEU A 104 5.42 -1.35 3.89
N GLU A 105 6.67 -1.75 3.88
CA GLU A 105 7.01 -3.17 3.83
C GLU A 105 6.46 -3.91 5.04
N LYS A 106 6.50 -3.30 6.23
CA LYS A 106 5.95 -3.90 7.43
C LYS A 106 4.43 -4.07 7.32
N ILE A 107 3.78 -3.08 6.73
CA ILE A 107 2.32 -3.11 6.56
C ILE A 107 1.95 -4.21 5.58
N MET A 108 2.68 -4.32 4.48
CA MET A 108 2.43 -5.36 3.50
C MET A 108 2.64 -6.75 4.07
N LYS A 109 3.67 -6.91 4.91
CA LYS A 109 3.91 -8.18 5.57
C LYS A 109 2.75 -8.55 6.50
N ALA A 110 2.32 -7.60 7.31
CA ALA A 110 1.19 -7.83 8.22
C ALA A 110 -0.07 -8.19 7.44
N ALA A 111 -0.32 -7.50 6.32
CA ALA A 111 -1.49 -7.76 5.50
C ALA A 111 -1.44 -9.17 4.90
N ARG A 112 -0.27 -9.62 4.45
CA ARG A 112 -0.12 -10.98 3.93
C ARG A 112 -0.40 -12.01 5.01
N GLU A 113 0.14 -11.79 6.20
CA GLU A 113 0.00 -12.74 7.29
C GLU A 113 -1.44 -12.81 7.79
N ALA A 114 -2.16 -11.71 7.72
CA ALA A 114 -3.56 -11.67 8.14
C ALA A 114 -4.44 -12.50 7.20
N GLY A 115 -4.01 -12.73 5.96
CA GLY A 115 -4.78 -13.49 4.99
C GLY A 115 -4.59 -15.00 5.05
N LYS A 116 -3.78 -15.47 5.97
CA LYS A 116 -3.54 -16.91 6.09
C LYS A 116 -4.62 -17.62 6.88
#